data_be51417b3dddfc99fc6ce6ed161e5c37
#
_entry.id   be51417b3dddfc99fc6ce6ed161e5c37
#
_cell.length_a   1.000
_cell.length_b   1.000
_cell.length_c   1.000
_cell.angle_alpha   90.00
_cell.angle_beta   90.00
_cell.angle_gamma   90.00
#
_symmetry.space_group_name_H-M   'P 1'
#
loop_
_entity.id
_entity.type
_entity.pdbx_description
1 polymer ?
#
loop_
_entity_poly.entity_id
_entity_poly.type
_entity_poly.pdbx_seq_one_letter_code
_entity_poly.pdbx_strand_id
1 'polypeptide(L)'
;MKEALLSIIKDENRIITDQIDPQYLSDNLGRKKGTAEAVVFPVSTEEISGVMRYAWRNNLPVTPRGAGTNLVGSTVPSGHGIVLDVSLMNHVLELDEETFTATVEPGVVLENFQAYVESKGLFYPPDPGEKKATIGGNISTNAGGMRAVKYGVTRDYVMGLELVLADGTVVMAGSKNRKDTSGLDLKEIVIGSEGTLAVITKCILKLIPKPEDSLSVLLSFDSLKAGIESVRQIIQANLNPTAMEFIERKVIQLGEDYLKMSFPEPEASAYVLTTLDGSRNEINDHLEGLCKVAKESGALSVLPLEDKEEAARVWKIRGMLVKGVEAVSEQEPLDIVVSINQIDAFVNFVNAFEKECGMRMISFGHAGDGNVHLCVVRGDRDDETWEKELDANLTVLYDKAYALGGLASGEHGIGLSKQKYLLKASKPENIALMKRVKAAFDEKNILNAGISYNV
;
A
#
# COMPACT_ATOMS: atom_id res chain seq x y z
N MET A 1 2.12 16.07 -31.14
CA MET A 1 2.15 15.97 -29.65
C MET A 1 3.33 16.74 -29.06
N LYS A 2 4.60 16.43 -29.40
CA LYS A 2 5.83 17.03 -28.80
C LYS A 2 5.80 18.56 -28.77
N GLU A 3 5.52 19.21 -29.88
CA GLU A 3 5.48 20.70 -29.97
C GLU A 3 4.41 21.31 -29.02
N ALA A 4 3.23 20.68 -28.92
CA ALA A 4 2.17 21.14 -28.05
C ALA A 4 2.58 20.98 -26.57
N LEU A 5 3.15 19.85 -26.20
CA LEU A 5 3.67 19.63 -24.85
C LEU A 5 4.82 20.60 -24.52
N LEU A 6 5.73 20.87 -25.47
CA LEU A 6 6.81 21.83 -25.29
C LEU A 6 6.29 23.26 -25.06
N SER A 7 5.17 23.63 -25.68
CA SER A 7 4.56 24.94 -25.44
C SER A 7 4.03 25.11 -24.00
N ILE A 8 3.75 24.00 -23.30
CA ILE A 8 3.25 23.94 -21.93
C ILE A 8 4.42 23.82 -20.94
N ILE A 9 5.25 22.80 -21.10
CA ILE A 9 6.35 22.41 -20.19
C ILE A 9 7.56 23.33 -20.32
N LYS A 10 7.82 23.89 -21.52
CA LYS A 10 8.90 24.85 -21.85
C LYS A 10 10.32 24.35 -21.59
N ASP A 11 10.50 23.04 -21.42
CA ASP A 11 11.79 22.38 -21.24
C ASP A 11 11.74 21.01 -21.93
N GLU A 12 12.52 20.86 -23.01
CA GLU A 12 12.54 19.64 -23.81
C GLU A 12 13.06 18.43 -23.03
N ASN A 13 13.94 18.64 -22.04
CA ASN A 13 14.49 17.55 -21.23
C ASN A 13 13.42 16.90 -20.30
N ARG A 14 12.31 17.56 -20.12
CA ARG A 14 11.16 17.08 -19.32
C ARG A 14 10.05 16.44 -20.17
N ILE A 15 10.33 16.13 -21.44
CA ILE A 15 9.40 15.51 -22.38
C ILE A 15 10.13 14.40 -23.13
N ILE A 16 9.70 13.16 -22.93
CA ILE A 16 10.21 11.99 -23.64
C ILE A 16 9.15 11.53 -24.63
N THR A 17 9.44 11.53 -25.94
CA THR A 17 8.53 11.03 -26.99
C THR A 17 9.15 9.89 -27.81
N ASP A 18 10.44 9.70 -27.70
CA ASP A 18 11.19 8.68 -28.43
C ASP A 18 11.94 7.79 -27.44
N GLN A 19 12.01 6.49 -27.70
CA GLN A 19 12.73 5.51 -26.87
C GLN A 19 12.31 5.58 -25.37
N ILE A 20 10.98 5.62 -25.13
CA ILE A 20 10.45 5.63 -23.77
C ILE A 20 10.97 4.40 -23.01
N ASP A 21 11.61 4.64 -21.85
CA ASP A 21 12.12 3.57 -21.00
C ASP A 21 10.97 2.65 -20.56
N PRO A 22 11.14 1.31 -20.68
CA PRO A 22 10.12 0.33 -20.27
C PRO A 22 9.59 0.50 -18.85
N GLN A 23 10.35 1.09 -17.93
CA GLN A 23 9.89 1.37 -16.56
C GLN A 23 8.65 2.27 -16.52
N TYR A 24 8.46 3.18 -17.48
CA TYR A 24 7.27 4.03 -17.58
C TYR A 24 6.07 3.32 -18.22
N LEU A 25 6.30 2.17 -18.82
CA LEU A 25 5.31 1.41 -19.57
C LEU A 25 4.84 0.14 -18.83
N SER A 26 5.39 -0.15 -17.66
CA SER A 26 5.10 -1.35 -16.88
C SER A 26 4.82 -1.05 -15.42
N ASP A 27 4.22 -2.02 -14.73
CA ASP A 27 4.20 -2.05 -13.26
C ASP A 27 5.59 -2.41 -12.70
N ASN A 28 5.74 -2.31 -11.38
CA ASN A 28 7.01 -2.60 -10.69
C ASN A 28 7.45 -4.07 -10.83
N LEU A 29 6.52 -4.99 -11.09
CA LEU A 29 6.81 -6.40 -11.32
C LEU A 29 7.22 -6.69 -12.78
N GLY A 30 7.04 -5.73 -13.70
CA GLY A 30 7.30 -5.92 -15.14
C GLY A 30 6.32 -6.83 -15.86
N ARG A 31 5.21 -7.21 -15.23
CA ARG A 31 4.22 -8.15 -15.75
C ARG A 31 3.13 -7.49 -16.57
N LYS A 32 2.60 -6.40 -16.07
CA LYS A 32 1.61 -5.60 -16.81
C LYS A 32 2.37 -4.57 -17.63
N LYS A 33 2.10 -4.56 -18.93
CA LYS A 33 2.79 -3.67 -19.89
C LYS A 33 1.76 -2.91 -20.71
N GLY A 34 2.05 -1.66 -20.94
CA GLY A 34 1.25 -0.77 -21.77
C GLY A 34 2.09 -0.03 -22.81
N THR A 35 1.49 0.97 -23.43
CA THR A 35 2.15 1.84 -24.41
C THR A 35 1.79 3.29 -24.14
N ALA A 36 2.69 4.21 -24.44
CA ALA A 36 2.47 5.65 -24.36
C ALA A 36 3.18 6.35 -25.53
N GLU A 37 2.71 7.54 -25.91
CA GLU A 37 3.35 8.39 -26.91
C GLU A 37 4.30 9.41 -26.29
N ALA A 38 4.08 9.76 -25.02
CA ALA A 38 4.94 10.69 -24.30
C ALA A 38 4.99 10.38 -22.80
N VAL A 39 6.14 10.69 -22.20
CA VAL A 39 6.29 10.85 -20.75
C VAL A 39 6.60 12.33 -20.49
N VAL A 40 5.88 12.96 -19.57
CA VAL A 40 6.09 14.37 -19.20
C VAL A 40 6.35 14.50 -17.70
N PHE A 41 7.27 15.37 -17.34
CA PHE A 41 7.68 15.64 -15.96
C PHE A 41 7.35 17.09 -15.59
N PRO A 42 6.10 17.38 -15.17
CA PRO A 42 5.71 18.70 -14.71
C PRO A 42 6.40 19.06 -13.39
N VAL A 43 6.57 20.38 -13.17
CA VAL A 43 7.11 20.95 -11.93
C VAL A 43 6.13 21.88 -11.23
N SER A 44 4.91 22.01 -11.76
CA SER A 44 3.88 22.86 -11.15
C SER A 44 2.46 22.41 -11.50
N THR A 45 1.51 22.88 -10.70
CA THR A 45 0.07 22.68 -10.94
C THR A 45 -0.37 23.24 -12.29
N GLU A 46 0.19 24.38 -12.71
CA GLU A 46 -0.13 25.04 -13.98
C GLU A 46 0.30 24.19 -15.18
N GLU A 47 1.47 23.56 -15.11
CA GLU A 47 1.95 22.64 -16.14
C GLU A 47 1.05 21.40 -16.25
N ILE A 48 0.69 20.79 -15.10
CA ILE A 48 -0.26 19.68 -15.07
C ILE A 48 -1.61 20.08 -15.66
N SER A 49 -2.17 21.22 -15.24
CA SER A 49 -3.40 21.76 -15.77
C SER A 49 -3.32 21.99 -17.28
N GLY A 50 -2.19 22.49 -17.78
CA GLY A 50 -1.93 22.66 -19.22
C GLY A 50 -1.92 21.34 -19.98
N VAL A 51 -1.21 20.33 -19.47
CA VAL A 51 -1.14 18.98 -20.07
C VAL A 51 -2.53 18.33 -20.07
N MET A 52 -3.28 18.41 -18.96
CA MET A 52 -4.63 17.87 -18.87
C MET A 52 -5.59 18.53 -19.85
N ARG A 53 -5.58 19.88 -19.98
CA ARG A 53 -6.36 20.59 -21.00
C ARG A 53 -6.02 20.17 -22.42
N TYR A 54 -4.75 19.96 -22.71
CA TYR A 54 -4.31 19.47 -24.01
C TYR A 54 -4.85 18.04 -24.26
N ALA A 55 -4.67 17.15 -23.31
CA ALA A 55 -5.17 15.77 -23.38
C ALA A 55 -6.69 15.73 -23.54
N TRP A 56 -7.42 16.49 -22.74
CA TRP A 56 -8.88 16.60 -22.82
C TRP A 56 -9.40 17.03 -24.20
N ARG A 57 -8.77 18.05 -24.79
CA ARG A 57 -9.15 18.56 -26.12
C ARG A 57 -8.92 17.54 -27.24
N ASN A 58 -7.93 16.69 -27.08
CA ASN A 58 -7.50 15.72 -28.08
C ASN A 58 -7.95 14.28 -27.75
N ASN A 59 -8.73 14.08 -26.67
CA ASN A 59 -9.19 12.76 -26.18
C ASN A 59 -8.00 11.80 -25.97
N LEU A 60 -6.88 12.27 -25.44
CA LEU A 60 -5.68 11.47 -25.16
C LEU A 60 -5.75 10.89 -23.75
N PRO A 61 -5.54 9.58 -23.57
CA PRO A 61 -5.41 9.00 -22.24
C PRO A 61 -4.24 9.61 -21.47
N VAL A 62 -4.40 9.79 -20.15
CA VAL A 62 -3.35 10.25 -19.25
C VAL A 62 -3.23 9.28 -18.09
N THR A 63 -2.03 8.79 -17.85
CA THR A 63 -1.71 7.92 -16.72
C THR A 63 -0.84 8.70 -15.74
N PRO A 64 -1.37 9.13 -14.58
CA PRO A 64 -0.58 9.73 -13.51
C PRO A 64 0.39 8.72 -12.91
N ARG A 65 1.62 9.15 -12.62
CA ARG A 65 2.67 8.31 -12.06
C ARG A 65 3.46 9.09 -11.00
N GLY A 66 3.70 8.46 -9.84
CA GLY A 66 4.70 8.88 -8.86
C GLY A 66 5.99 8.07 -9.03
N ALA A 67 6.47 7.41 -7.99
CA ALA A 67 7.66 6.56 -8.07
C ALA A 67 7.49 5.26 -8.89
N GLY A 68 6.27 4.92 -9.29
CA GLY A 68 6.01 3.71 -10.09
C GLY A 68 6.16 2.39 -9.34
N THR A 69 6.11 2.40 -8.03
CA THR A 69 6.28 1.23 -7.15
C THR A 69 5.05 0.32 -7.06
N ASN A 70 3.97 0.65 -7.78
CA ASN A 70 2.72 -0.10 -7.75
C ASN A 70 2.88 -1.53 -8.29
N LEU A 71 2.24 -2.51 -7.61
CA LEU A 71 2.33 -3.95 -7.88
C LEU A 71 1.15 -4.53 -8.67
N VAL A 72 0.12 -3.72 -8.95
CA VAL A 72 -1.14 -4.20 -9.55
C VAL A 72 -1.44 -3.57 -10.91
N GLY A 73 -0.49 -2.82 -11.47
CA GLY A 73 -0.62 -2.22 -12.80
C GLY A 73 -1.42 -0.91 -12.84
N SER A 74 -1.60 -0.20 -11.72
CA SER A 74 -2.33 1.08 -11.68
C SER A 74 -1.60 2.21 -12.42
N THR A 75 -0.28 2.08 -12.67
CA THR A 75 0.55 3.05 -13.38
C THR A 75 0.91 2.61 -14.80
N VAL A 76 0.28 1.56 -15.29
CA VAL A 76 0.49 1.04 -16.66
C VAL A 76 -0.38 1.83 -17.63
N PRO A 77 0.22 2.52 -18.63
CA PRO A 77 -0.53 3.36 -19.53
C PRO A 77 -1.42 2.54 -20.48
N SER A 78 -2.68 2.98 -20.64
CA SER A 78 -3.67 2.36 -21.52
C SER A 78 -3.63 2.95 -22.93
N GLY A 79 -2.68 2.51 -23.77
CA GLY A 79 -2.66 2.89 -25.19
C GLY A 79 -1.92 4.19 -25.48
N HIS A 80 -2.21 4.81 -26.63
CA HIS A 80 -1.52 5.98 -27.18
C HIS A 80 -1.84 7.27 -26.38
N GLY A 81 -1.21 7.43 -25.24
CA GLY A 81 -1.48 8.53 -24.33
C GLY A 81 -0.21 9.12 -23.71
N ILE A 82 -0.41 9.84 -22.62
CA ILE A 82 0.64 10.56 -21.89
C ILE A 82 0.82 9.92 -20.52
N VAL A 83 2.04 9.51 -20.17
CA VAL A 83 2.43 9.27 -18.78
C VAL A 83 2.80 10.61 -18.17
N LEU A 84 2.10 10.98 -17.09
CA LEU A 84 2.32 12.22 -16.37
C LEU A 84 3.03 11.89 -15.05
N ASP A 85 4.35 12.03 -15.05
CA ASP A 85 5.22 11.68 -13.93
C ASP A 85 5.46 12.89 -13.02
N VAL A 86 4.96 12.82 -11.78
CA VAL A 86 5.03 13.92 -10.81
C VAL A 86 6.27 13.88 -9.92
N SER A 87 7.26 13.06 -10.22
CA SER A 87 8.45 12.87 -9.39
C SER A 87 9.30 14.15 -9.19
N LEU A 88 9.21 15.11 -10.12
CA LEU A 88 9.88 16.40 -9.99
C LEU A 88 9.13 17.40 -9.08
N MET A 89 7.87 17.12 -8.74
CA MET A 89 7.11 17.89 -7.74
C MET A 89 7.34 17.25 -6.36
N ASN A 90 8.50 17.49 -5.76
CA ASN A 90 8.99 16.74 -4.60
C ASN A 90 9.41 17.62 -3.41
N HIS A 91 8.84 18.82 -3.27
CA HIS A 91 9.14 19.74 -2.20
C HIS A 91 8.17 19.64 -1.04
N VAL A 92 8.68 19.79 0.18
CA VAL A 92 7.89 20.13 1.35
C VAL A 92 7.68 21.65 1.29
N LEU A 93 6.45 22.07 0.96
CA LEU A 93 6.12 23.47 0.72
C LEU A 93 5.95 24.24 2.02
N GLU A 94 5.46 23.56 3.06
CA GLU A 94 5.24 24.15 4.38
C GLU A 94 5.26 23.04 5.45
N LEU A 95 5.86 23.36 6.59
CA LEU A 95 5.71 22.60 7.83
C LEU A 95 5.21 23.57 8.91
N ASP A 96 4.02 23.35 9.41
CA ASP A 96 3.38 24.15 10.44
C ASP A 96 3.40 23.35 11.76
N GLU A 97 4.36 23.68 12.61
CA GLU A 97 4.57 23.02 13.91
C GLU A 97 3.49 23.40 14.93
N GLU A 98 2.82 24.55 14.76
CA GLU A 98 1.76 25.03 15.67
C GLU A 98 0.43 24.28 15.42
N THR A 99 0.11 24.00 14.17
CA THR A 99 -1.11 23.29 13.78
C THR A 99 -0.90 21.80 13.55
N PHE A 100 0.35 21.31 13.62
CA PHE A 100 0.73 19.93 13.34
C PHE A 100 0.30 19.50 11.93
N THR A 101 0.63 20.32 10.93
CA THR A 101 0.33 20.02 9.54
C THR A 101 1.54 20.23 8.64
N ALA A 102 1.58 19.53 7.52
CA ALA A 102 2.52 19.78 6.45
C ALA A 102 1.78 19.92 5.12
N THR A 103 2.23 20.84 4.26
CA THR A 103 1.81 20.89 2.87
C THR A 103 2.97 20.44 2.00
N VAL A 104 2.73 19.40 1.20
CA VAL A 104 3.77 18.77 0.37
C VAL A 104 3.31 18.58 -1.07
N GLU A 105 4.24 18.53 -1.99
CA GLU A 105 4.01 18.11 -3.37
C GLU A 105 3.87 16.58 -3.47
N PRO A 106 3.16 16.04 -4.49
CA PRO A 106 2.82 14.63 -4.59
C PRO A 106 4.02 13.69 -4.81
N GLY A 107 5.10 14.19 -5.39
CA GLY A 107 6.34 13.46 -5.67
C GLY A 107 7.29 13.34 -4.47
N VAL A 108 6.95 13.92 -3.30
CA VAL A 108 7.75 13.76 -2.08
C VAL A 108 7.82 12.28 -1.69
N VAL A 109 9.02 11.76 -1.51
CA VAL A 109 9.27 10.36 -1.12
C VAL A 109 8.96 10.16 0.35
N LEU A 110 8.23 9.10 0.69
CA LEU A 110 7.75 8.80 2.03
C LEU A 110 8.87 8.80 3.09
N GLU A 111 9.95 8.02 2.86
CA GLU A 111 11.05 7.93 3.84
C GLU A 111 11.72 9.28 4.12
N ASN A 112 11.88 10.11 3.07
CA ASN A 112 12.47 11.43 3.21
C ASN A 112 11.54 12.36 4.01
N PHE A 113 10.23 12.27 3.76
CA PHE A 113 9.24 13.05 4.49
C PHE A 113 9.17 12.65 5.96
N GLN A 114 9.13 11.34 6.24
CA GLN A 114 9.14 10.83 7.62
C GLN A 114 10.39 11.30 8.37
N ALA A 115 11.59 11.12 7.79
CA ALA A 115 12.83 11.57 8.39
C ALA A 115 12.86 13.10 8.64
N TYR A 116 12.34 13.88 7.70
CA TYR A 116 12.27 15.33 7.83
C TYR A 116 11.37 15.77 9.00
N VAL A 117 10.14 15.28 9.09
CA VAL A 117 9.22 15.65 10.17
C VAL A 117 9.68 15.13 11.53
N GLU A 118 10.30 13.93 11.57
CA GLU A 118 10.86 13.37 12.80
C GLU A 118 12.03 14.19 13.33
N SER A 119 12.84 14.81 12.46
CA SER A 119 13.91 15.74 12.86
C SER A 119 13.37 17.00 13.56
N LYS A 120 12.07 17.27 13.43
CA LYS A 120 11.35 18.38 14.06
C LYS A 120 10.51 17.95 15.27
N GLY A 121 10.67 16.72 15.75
CA GLY A 121 9.88 16.18 16.87
C GLY A 121 8.42 15.85 16.50
N LEU A 122 8.11 15.83 15.22
CA LEU A 122 6.81 15.46 14.67
C LEU A 122 6.84 14.04 14.07
N PHE A 123 5.67 13.47 13.79
CA PHE A 123 5.56 12.14 13.29
C PHE A 123 4.46 12.03 12.24
N TYR A 124 4.78 11.38 11.10
CA TYR A 124 3.83 10.98 10.08
C TYR A 124 3.67 9.45 10.16
N PRO A 125 2.59 8.96 10.80
CA PRO A 125 2.46 7.54 11.13
C PRO A 125 2.29 6.57 9.97
N PRO A 126 1.58 6.89 8.85
CA PRO A 126 1.38 5.92 7.78
C PRO A 126 2.70 5.30 7.31
N ASP A 127 2.73 3.96 7.28
CA ASP A 127 3.98 3.19 7.15
C ASP A 127 3.89 2.03 6.16
N PRO A 128 3.48 2.29 4.90
CA PRO A 128 3.49 1.25 3.88
C PRO A 128 4.90 0.66 3.70
N GLY A 129 4.95 -0.63 3.30
CA GLY A 129 6.20 -1.37 3.19
C GLY A 129 7.20 -0.76 2.21
N GLU A 130 6.72 -0.15 1.12
CA GLU A 130 7.58 0.51 0.13
C GLU A 130 7.90 1.96 0.55
N LYS A 131 9.08 2.15 1.12
CA LYS A 131 9.53 3.45 1.64
C LYS A 131 9.88 4.48 0.58
N LYS A 132 10.19 4.04 -0.64
CA LYS A 132 10.50 4.90 -1.79
C LYS A 132 9.25 5.34 -2.55
N ALA A 133 8.07 4.88 -2.14
CA ALA A 133 6.81 5.38 -2.67
C ALA A 133 6.66 6.89 -2.43
N THR A 134 5.91 7.56 -3.30
CA THR A 134 5.63 9.00 -3.14
C THR A 134 4.34 9.22 -2.34
N ILE A 135 4.24 10.36 -1.66
CA ILE A 135 3.05 10.75 -0.89
C ILE A 135 1.79 10.74 -1.77
N GLY A 136 1.86 11.31 -2.99
CA GLY A 136 0.74 11.27 -3.93
C GLY A 136 0.36 9.85 -4.36
N GLY A 137 1.35 8.95 -4.52
CA GLY A 137 1.12 7.54 -4.78
C GLY A 137 0.41 6.84 -3.62
N ASN A 138 0.88 7.04 -2.38
CA ASN A 138 0.26 6.48 -1.18
C ASN A 138 -1.19 6.96 -1.00
N ILE A 139 -1.47 8.23 -1.29
CA ILE A 139 -2.84 8.77 -1.27
C ILE A 139 -3.69 8.12 -2.36
N SER A 140 -3.16 7.95 -3.56
CA SER A 140 -3.88 7.38 -4.71
C SER A 140 -4.31 5.93 -4.49
N THR A 141 -3.57 5.16 -3.70
CA THR A 141 -3.93 3.77 -3.32
C THR A 141 -4.54 3.67 -1.93
N ASN A 142 -4.58 4.76 -1.15
CA ASN A 142 -4.87 4.73 0.28
C ASN A 142 -3.98 3.70 1.00
N ALA A 143 -2.67 3.79 0.80
CA ALA A 143 -1.72 2.79 1.28
C ALA A 143 -1.81 2.58 2.81
N GLY A 144 -1.83 1.32 3.22
CA GLY A 144 -1.84 0.88 4.61
C GLY A 144 -0.44 0.74 5.18
N GLY A 145 -0.17 -0.39 5.84
CA GLY A 145 1.12 -0.77 6.40
C GLY A 145 1.07 -1.19 7.86
N MET A 146 2.21 -1.56 8.40
CA MET A 146 2.34 -2.22 9.71
C MET A 146 1.74 -1.44 10.88
N ARG A 147 1.71 -0.09 10.81
CA ARG A 147 1.21 0.77 11.89
C ARG A 147 -0.30 1.04 11.82
N ALA A 148 -0.99 0.46 10.84
CA ALA A 148 -2.41 0.75 10.62
C ALA A 148 -3.29 0.34 11.80
N VAL A 149 -2.94 -0.70 12.53
CA VAL A 149 -3.68 -1.18 13.71
C VAL A 149 -3.84 -0.11 14.81
N LYS A 150 -2.85 0.78 14.99
CA LYS A 150 -2.90 1.89 15.96
C LYS A 150 -3.25 3.21 15.33
N TYR A 151 -2.60 3.52 14.23
CA TYR A 151 -2.61 4.87 13.67
C TYR A 151 -3.57 5.03 12.48
N GLY A 152 -4.10 3.94 11.95
CA GLY A 152 -4.88 3.99 10.71
C GLY A 152 -3.99 4.02 9.46
N VAL A 153 -4.59 4.33 8.33
CA VAL A 153 -3.98 4.29 7.00
C VAL A 153 -3.75 5.70 6.44
N THR A 154 -3.28 5.84 5.22
CA THR A 154 -2.95 7.14 4.61
C THR A 154 -4.10 8.14 4.68
N ARG A 155 -5.37 7.72 4.41
CA ARG A 155 -6.53 8.64 4.44
C ARG A 155 -6.73 9.35 5.78
N ASP A 156 -6.40 8.71 6.88
CA ASP A 156 -6.58 9.24 8.23
C ASP A 156 -5.67 10.45 8.51
N TYR A 157 -4.69 10.67 7.63
CA TYR A 157 -3.71 11.75 7.71
C TYR A 157 -3.83 12.78 6.60
N VAL A 158 -4.74 12.60 5.64
CA VAL A 158 -4.98 13.57 4.56
C VAL A 158 -6.06 14.56 4.99
N MET A 159 -5.68 15.82 5.14
CA MET A 159 -6.59 16.90 5.52
C MET A 159 -7.12 17.68 4.31
N GLY A 160 -6.33 17.75 3.25
CA GLY A 160 -6.73 18.45 2.01
C GLY A 160 -5.87 18.06 0.83
N LEU A 161 -6.42 18.23 -0.36
CA LEU A 161 -5.79 17.95 -1.64
C LEU A 161 -6.03 19.09 -2.62
N GLU A 162 -4.98 19.56 -3.28
CA GLU A 162 -5.13 20.30 -4.53
C GLU A 162 -5.12 19.29 -5.66
N LEU A 163 -6.09 19.39 -6.55
CA LEU A 163 -6.41 18.44 -7.60
C LEU A 163 -6.50 19.11 -8.95
N VAL A 164 -6.02 18.45 -9.98
CA VAL A 164 -6.29 18.83 -11.37
C VAL A 164 -7.24 17.80 -11.97
N LEU A 165 -8.42 18.23 -12.38
CA LEU A 165 -9.43 17.39 -13.03
C LEU A 165 -9.04 17.07 -14.47
N ALA A 166 -9.77 16.15 -15.10
CA ALA A 166 -9.49 15.70 -16.46
C ALA A 166 -9.50 16.85 -17.49
N ASP A 167 -10.36 17.86 -17.33
CA ASP A 167 -10.45 19.05 -18.19
C ASP A 167 -9.38 20.12 -17.91
N GLY A 168 -8.52 19.89 -16.90
CA GLY A 168 -7.48 20.79 -16.46
C GLY A 168 -7.95 21.83 -15.43
N THR A 169 -9.19 21.73 -14.92
CA THR A 169 -9.68 22.58 -13.82
C THR A 169 -8.93 22.25 -12.53
N VAL A 170 -8.46 23.26 -11.82
CA VAL A 170 -7.81 23.12 -10.51
C VAL A 170 -8.84 23.32 -9.42
N VAL A 171 -8.92 22.39 -8.48
CA VAL A 171 -9.83 22.43 -7.34
C VAL A 171 -9.09 22.15 -6.04
N MET A 172 -9.57 22.74 -4.94
CA MET A 172 -9.11 22.42 -3.59
C MET A 172 -10.19 21.62 -2.86
N ALA A 173 -9.85 20.45 -2.33
CA ALA A 173 -10.73 19.60 -1.56
C ALA A 173 -10.19 19.44 -0.13
N GLY A 174 -10.95 19.86 0.88
CA GLY A 174 -10.52 19.91 2.27
C GLY A 174 -9.67 21.15 2.61
N SER A 175 -9.09 21.17 3.80
CA SER A 175 -8.32 22.32 4.32
C SER A 175 -7.40 21.88 5.48
N LYS A 176 -6.67 22.84 6.10
CA LYS A 176 -5.88 22.57 7.33
C LYS A 176 -6.75 22.41 8.60
N ASN A 177 -8.06 22.60 8.50
CA ASN A 177 -8.94 22.53 9.66
C ASN A 177 -9.27 21.07 10.00
N ARG A 178 -9.25 20.73 11.30
CA ARG A 178 -9.59 19.37 11.78
C ARG A 178 -11.08 19.04 11.68
N LYS A 179 -11.94 20.04 11.63
CA LYS A 179 -13.38 19.88 11.46
C LYS A 179 -13.80 20.58 10.19
N ASP A 180 -14.48 19.86 9.31
CA ASP A 180 -15.07 20.41 8.11
C ASP A 180 -16.41 19.70 7.83
N THR A 181 -17.49 20.49 7.78
CA THR A 181 -18.83 20.05 7.38
C THR A 181 -19.39 20.97 6.29
N SER A 182 -18.50 21.63 5.54
CA SER A 182 -18.83 22.68 4.56
C SER A 182 -19.16 22.11 3.18
N GLY A 183 -19.79 20.97 3.10
CA GLY A 183 -20.18 20.33 1.84
C GLY A 183 -19.81 18.84 1.80
N LEU A 184 -19.67 18.31 0.59
CA LEU A 184 -19.20 16.94 0.37
C LEU A 184 -17.69 16.85 0.59
N ASP A 185 -17.26 15.80 1.26
CA ASP A 185 -15.83 15.52 1.45
C ASP A 185 -15.23 14.89 0.18
N LEU A 186 -14.89 15.76 -0.78
CA LEU A 186 -14.39 15.33 -2.09
C LEU A 186 -13.02 14.67 -2.01
N LYS A 187 -12.18 15.01 -1.02
CA LYS A 187 -10.86 14.36 -0.86
C LYS A 187 -11.03 12.88 -0.56
N GLU A 188 -12.02 12.48 0.24
CA GLU A 188 -12.28 11.08 0.57
C GLU A 188 -12.67 10.24 -0.65
N ILE A 189 -13.28 10.86 -1.66
CA ILE A 189 -13.62 10.20 -2.91
C ILE A 189 -12.38 9.97 -3.77
N VAL A 190 -11.41 10.91 -3.73
CA VAL A 190 -10.17 10.83 -4.52
C VAL A 190 -9.13 9.91 -3.88
N ILE A 191 -9.07 9.84 -2.55
CA ILE A 191 -8.16 8.94 -1.83
C ILE A 191 -8.53 7.47 -2.17
N GLY A 192 -7.55 6.69 -2.66
CA GLY A 192 -7.77 5.33 -3.09
C GLY A 192 -8.38 5.17 -4.50
N SER A 193 -8.47 6.26 -5.28
CA SER A 193 -9.00 6.22 -6.66
C SER A 193 -8.00 5.75 -7.71
N GLU A 194 -6.77 5.46 -7.34
CA GLU A 194 -5.70 4.99 -8.23
C GLU A 194 -5.48 5.92 -9.46
N GLY A 195 -5.61 7.24 -9.25
CA GLY A 195 -5.43 8.24 -10.31
C GLY A 195 -6.54 8.27 -11.37
N THR A 196 -7.68 7.63 -11.13
CA THR A 196 -8.81 7.61 -12.09
C THR A 196 -9.70 8.85 -12.03
N LEU A 197 -9.66 9.63 -10.94
CA LEU A 197 -10.55 10.78 -10.74
C LEU A 197 -9.87 12.13 -10.95
N ALA A 198 -8.65 12.29 -10.50
CA ALA A 198 -7.89 13.54 -10.59
C ALA A 198 -6.39 13.28 -10.51
N VAL A 199 -5.59 14.28 -10.90
CA VAL A 199 -4.15 14.33 -10.62
C VAL A 199 -3.93 15.16 -9.37
N ILE A 200 -3.28 14.58 -8.36
CA ILE A 200 -2.94 15.27 -7.10
C ILE A 200 -1.73 16.18 -7.37
N THR A 201 -1.80 17.44 -6.92
CA THR A 201 -0.72 18.41 -7.07
C THR A 201 -0.20 18.98 -5.75
N LYS A 202 -1.02 18.98 -4.68
CA LYS A 202 -0.57 19.27 -3.32
C LYS A 202 -1.34 18.42 -2.32
N CYS A 203 -0.67 18.06 -1.23
CA CYS A 203 -1.22 17.28 -0.14
C CYS A 203 -1.05 18.05 1.17
N ILE A 204 -2.15 18.27 1.89
CA ILE A 204 -2.14 18.79 3.25
C ILE A 204 -2.26 17.59 4.18
N LEU A 205 -1.21 17.36 4.99
CA LEU A 205 -1.07 16.19 5.83
C LEU A 205 -1.15 16.57 7.31
N LYS A 206 -1.86 15.75 8.08
CA LYS A 206 -1.87 15.81 9.54
C LYS A 206 -0.60 15.16 10.09
N LEU A 207 -0.01 15.79 11.08
CA LEU A 207 1.08 15.24 11.87
C LEU A 207 0.65 15.06 13.32
N ILE A 208 1.41 14.28 14.07
CA ILE A 208 1.27 14.12 15.51
C ILE A 208 2.63 14.32 16.17
N PRO A 209 2.72 14.56 17.49
CA PRO A 209 3.97 14.52 18.22
C PRO A 209 4.65 13.17 18.06
N LYS A 210 5.98 13.16 17.91
CA LYS A 210 6.73 11.91 17.82
C LYS A 210 6.65 11.15 19.15
N PRO A 211 6.32 9.84 19.14
CA PRO A 211 6.41 9.01 20.33
C PRO A 211 7.82 9.08 20.96
N GLU A 212 7.88 9.10 22.30
CA GLU A 212 9.15 9.21 23.04
C GLU A 212 10.05 8.00 22.80
N ASP A 213 9.46 6.79 22.81
CA ASP A 213 10.18 5.53 22.69
C ASP A 213 9.30 4.46 22.00
N SER A 214 9.92 3.33 21.65
CA SER A 214 9.23 2.16 21.14
C SER A 214 9.93 0.88 21.55
N LEU A 215 9.16 -0.19 21.78
CA LEU A 215 9.67 -1.50 22.14
C LEU A 215 8.99 -2.58 21.28
N SER A 216 9.78 -3.39 20.60
CA SER A 216 9.28 -4.57 19.90
C SER A 216 9.29 -5.79 20.83
N VAL A 217 8.26 -6.63 20.70
CA VAL A 217 8.11 -7.86 21.48
C VAL A 217 7.77 -9.01 20.54
N LEU A 218 8.52 -10.09 20.63
CA LEU A 218 8.26 -11.31 19.89
C LEU A 218 7.47 -12.28 20.77
N LEU A 219 6.29 -12.67 20.31
CA LEU A 219 5.45 -13.69 20.89
C LEU A 219 5.55 -14.97 20.07
N SER A 220 5.85 -16.10 20.71
CA SER A 220 6.05 -17.38 20.05
C SER A 220 4.94 -18.35 20.41
N PHE A 221 4.44 -19.11 19.44
CA PHE A 221 3.32 -20.03 19.61
C PHE A 221 3.59 -21.39 18.95
N ASP A 222 2.88 -22.43 19.43
CA ASP A 222 2.88 -23.77 18.84
C ASP A 222 2.02 -23.86 17.57
N SER A 223 1.12 -22.88 17.34
CA SER A 223 0.24 -22.83 16.19
C SER A 223 -0.13 -21.40 15.79
N LEU A 224 -0.39 -21.19 14.49
CA LEU A 224 -0.89 -19.91 13.99
C LEU A 224 -2.21 -19.52 14.67
N LYS A 225 -3.10 -20.48 14.92
CA LYS A 225 -4.39 -20.26 15.58
C LYS A 225 -4.21 -19.61 16.96
N ALA A 226 -3.30 -20.12 17.79
CA ALA A 226 -3.02 -19.54 19.09
C ALA A 226 -2.48 -18.12 18.96
N GLY A 227 -1.59 -17.88 18.00
CA GLY A 227 -1.07 -16.53 17.69
C GLY A 227 -2.17 -15.55 17.31
N ILE A 228 -3.06 -15.90 16.39
CA ILE A 228 -4.16 -15.03 15.95
C ILE A 228 -5.18 -14.78 17.07
N GLU A 229 -5.46 -15.79 17.90
CA GLU A 229 -6.33 -15.61 19.08
C GLU A 229 -5.70 -14.61 20.08
N SER A 230 -4.36 -14.66 20.26
CA SER A 230 -3.66 -13.69 21.13
C SER A 230 -3.80 -12.26 20.61
N VAL A 231 -3.73 -12.04 19.28
CA VAL A 231 -3.93 -10.73 18.66
C VAL A 231 -5.27 -10.15 19.05
N ARG A 232 -6.34 -10.92 18.93
CA ARG A 232 -7.69 -10.50 19.29
C ARG A 232 -7.78 -10.10 20.79
N GLN A 233 -7.19 -10.91 21.65
CA GLN A 233 -7.20 -10.66 23.12
C GLN A 233 -6.36 -9.42 23.48
N ILE A 234 -5.22 -9.19 22.81
CA ILE A 234 -4.36 -8.01 23.00
C ILE A 234 -5.14 -6.73 22.64
N ILE A 235 -5.86 -6.74 21.52
CA ILE A 235 -6.70 -5.61 21.11
C ILE A 235 -7.86 -5.39 22.12
N GLN A 236 -8.53 -6.46 22.56
CA GLN A 236 -9.60 -6.38 23.55
C GLN A 236 -9.12 -5.88 24.92
N ALA A 237 -7.89 -6.16 25.29
CA ALA A 237 -7.27 -5.65 26.52
C ALA A 237 -6.84 -4.18 26.41
N ASN A 238 -7.11 -3.52 25.28
CA ASN A 238 -6.77 -2.11 25.02
C ASN A 238 -5.28 -1.77 25.20
N LEU A 239 -4.39 -2.69 24.81
CA LEU A 239 -2.93 -2.50 24.94
C LEU A 239 -2.36 -1.66 23.81
N ASN A 240 -3.18 -1.28 22.84
CA ASN A 240 -2.90 -0.31 21.77
C ASN A 240 -1.54 -0.50 21.05
N PRO A 241 -1.22 -1.72 20.55
CA PRO A 241 0.04 -1.99 19.87
C PRO A 241 0.15 -1.21 18.55
N THR A 242 1.36 -0.74 18.26
CA THR A 242 1.67 0.02 17.04
C THR A 242 1.73 -0.86 15.80
N ALA A 243 2.18 -2.10 15.95
CA ALA A 243 2.25 -3.10 14.90
C ALA A 243 1.97 -4.49 15.49
N MET A 244 1.36 -5.36 14.69
CA MET A 244 1.13 -6.76 15.04
C MET A 244 1.25 -7.62 13.78
N GLU A 245 2.39 -8.27 13.61
CA GLU A 245 2.73 -9.07 12.43
C GLU A 245 2.61 -10.56 12.74
N PHE A 246 1.83 -11.31 11.98
CA PHE A 246 1.83 -12.77 12.10
C PHE A 246 2.76 -13.41 11.05
N ILE A 247 3.49 -14.42 11.43
CA ILE A 247 4.42 -15.14 10.56
C ILE A 247 4.51 -16.59 10.98
N GLU A 248 4.39 -17.53 10.03
CA GLU A 248 4.68 -18.94 10.30
C GLU A 248 6.19 -19.22 10.21
N ARG A 249 6.69 -20.19 10.99
CA ARG A 249 8.12 -20.57 11.00
C ARG A 249 8.67 -20.90 9.61
N LYS A 250 7.89 -21.63 8.79
CA LYS A 250 8.28 -21.99 7.42
C LYS A 250 8.55 -20.76 6.52
N VAL A 251 7.95 -19.60 6.85
CA VAL A 251 8.11 -18.33 6.12
C VAL A 251 9.36 -17.60 6.59
N ILE A 252 9.58 -17.58 7.91
CA ILE A 252 10.80 -17.02 8.52
C ILE A 252 12.06 -17.67 7.94
N GLN A 253 12.04 -18.99 7.71
CA GLN A 253 13.16 -19.72 7.14
C GLN A 253 13.66 -19.13 5.82
N LEU A 254 12.75 -18.62 4.97
CA LEU A 254 13.14 -17.98 3.71
C LEU A 254 13.93 -16.69 3.92
N GLY A 255 13.53 -15.87 4.91
CA GLY A 255 14.27 -14.67 5.29
C GLY A 255 15.63 -14.99 5.92
N GLU A 256 15.70 -16.01 6.79
CA GLU A 256 16.95 -16.50 7.38
C GLU A 256 17.92 -16.98 6.30
N ASP A 257 17.42 -17.80 5.37
CA ASP A 257 18.23 -18.34 4.27
C ASP A 257 18.73 -17.25 3.32
N TYR A 258 17.90 -16.26 3.04
CA TYR A 258 18.25 -15.12 2.19
C TYR A 258 19.32 -14.22 2.82
N LEU A 259 19.14 -13.89 4.11
CA LEU A 259 20.04 -12.96 4.82
C LEU A 259 21.24 -13.65 5.49
N LYS A 260 21.23 -14.98 5.60
CA LYS A 260 22.19 -15.77 6.42
C LYS A 260 22.20 -15.30 7.88
N MET A 261 21.02 -15.05 8.43
CA MET A 261 20.78 -14.60 9.81
C MET A 261 19.85 -15.57 10.51
N SER A 262 19.90 -15.66 11.83
CA SER A 262 19.00 -16.48 12.63
C SER A 262 17.93 -15.62 13.28
N PHE A 263 16.70 -16.15 13.28
CA PHE A 263 15.55 -15.58 13.98
C PHE A 263 15.44 -16.23 15.38
N PRO A 264 14.98 -15.47 16.41
CA PRO A 264 14.80 -16.04 17.74
C PRO A 264 13.76 -17.17 17.79
N GLU A 265 13.80 -17.97 18.85
CA GLU A 265 12.79 -19.00 19.16
C GLU A 265 12.53 -20.01 18.02
N PRO A 266 13.54 -20.72 17.50
CA PRO A 266 13.43 -21.54 16.29
C PRO A 266 12.48 -22.73 16.42
N GLU A 267 12.12 -23.13 17.64
CA GLU A 267 11.23 -24.28 17.92
C GLU A 267 9.75 -23.92 17.84
N ALA A 268 9.41 -22.63 17.78
CA ALA A 268 8.03 -22.19 17.63
C ALA A 268 7.52 -22.44 16.20
N SER A 269 6.22 -22.70 16.08
CA SER A 269 5.56 -22.90 14.79
C SER A 269 5.05 -21.61 14.17
N ALA A 270 4.72 -20.62 15.00
CA ALA A 270 4.22 -19.31 14.57
C ALA A 270 4.63 -18.21 15.54
N TYR A 271 4.65 -17.02 15.02
CA TYR A 271 5.04 -15.80 15.76
C TYR A 271 4.04 -14.68 15.57
N VAL A 272 3.91 -13.86 16.62
CA VAL A 272 3.33 -12.52 16.52
C VAL A 272 4.42 -11.52 16.94
N LEU A 273 4.94 -10.78 15.99
CA LEU A 273 5.89 -9.68 16.24
C LEU A 273 5.09 -8.41 16.43
N THR A 274 5.12 -7.86 17.64
CA THR A 274 4.36 -6.65 17.99
C THR A 274 5.28 -5.51 18.38
N THR A 275 4.83 -4.28 18.27
CA THR A 275 5.52 -3.07 18.73
C THR A 275 4.59 -2.27 19.61
N LEU A 276 5.11 -1.76 20.69
CA LEU A 276 4.50 -0.77 21.58
C LEU A 276 5.25 0.54 21.43
N ASP A 277 4.56 1.68 21.39
CA ASP A 277 5.18 3.00 21.38
C ASP A 277 4.40 3.99 22.25
N GLY A 278 5.06 5.03 22.71
CA GLY A 278 4.52 6.05 23.60
C GLY A 278 5.59 6.59 24.56
N SER A 279 5.16 7.03 25.74
CA SER A 279 6.05 7.29 26.85
C SER A 279 6.60 5.99 27.45
N ARG A 280 7.74 6.06 28.12
CA ARG A 280 8.35 4.87 28.74
C ARG A 280 7.42 4.20 29.76
N ASN A 281 6.63 4.97 30.51
CA ASN A 281 5.69 4.42 31.48
C ASN A 281 4.55 3.67 30.77
N GLU A 282 3.97 4.23 29.71
CA GLU A 282 2.92 3.58 28.92
C GLU A 282 3.44 2.28 28.30
N ILE A 283 4.65 2.27 27.76
CA ILE A 283 5.27 1.05 27.19
C ILE A 283 5.40 -0.03 28.26
N ASN A 284 5.86 0.31 29.47
CA ASN A 284 6.01 -0.66 30.56
C ASN A 284 4.68 -1.22 31.02
N ASP A 285 3.66 -0.38 31.19
CA ASP A 285 2.30 -0.81 31.57
C ASP A 285 1.69 -1.73 30.51
N HIS A 286 1.82 -1.36 29.24
CA HIS A 286 1.33 -2.17 28.12
C HIS A 286 2.12 -3.49 27.98
N LEU A 287 3.44 -3.49 28.21
CA LEU A 287 4.27 -4.70 28.20
C LEU A 287 3.83 -5.69 29.26
N GLU A 288 3.55 -5.23 30.50
CA GLU A 288 3.05 -6.10 31.56
C GLU A 288 1.71 -6.73 31.16
N GLY A 289 0.78 -5.93 30.62
CA GLY A 289 -0.50 -6.41 30.09
C GLY A 289 -0.34 -7.41 28.95
N LEU A 290 0.60 -7.10 28.00
CA LEU A 290 0.91 -7.96 26.89
C LEU A 290 1.46 -9.32 27.33
N CYS A 291 2.39 -9.32 28.27
CA CYS A 291 2.95 -10.55 28.86
C CYS A 291 1.88 -11.43 29.49
N LYS A 292 0.93 -10.81 30.19
CA LYS A 292 -0.21 -11.53 30.81
C LYS A 292 -1.11 -12.15 29.74
N VAL A 293 -1.59 -11.33 28.82
CA VAL A 293 -2.52 -11.79 27.75
C VAL A 293 -1.88 -12.87 26.87
N ALA A 294 -0.61 -12.68 26.47
CA ALA A 294 0.08 -13.65 25.63
C ALA A 294 0.20 -15.04 26.33
N LYS A 295 0.55 -15.03 27.62
CA LYS A 295 0.61 -16.28 28.42
C LYS A 295 -0.75 -16.96 28.54
N GLU A 296 -1.81 -16.18 28.81
CA GLU A 296 -3.18 -16.70 28.88
C GLU A 296 -3.67 -17.25 27.54
N SER A 297 -3.14 -16.73 26.41
CA SER A 297 -3.40 -17.21 25.06
C SER A 297 -2.53 -18.41 24.65
N GLY A 298 -1.65 -18.90 25.52
CA GLY A 298 -0.80 -20.07 25.28
C GLY A 298 0.50 -19.74 24.55
N ALA A 299 1.03 -18.53 24.69
CA ALA A 299 2.37 -18.22 24.17
C ALA A 299 3.44 -19.09 24.84
N LEU A 300 4.31 -19.70 24.03
CA LEU A 300 5.47 -20.46 24.48
C LEU A 300 6.54 -19.53 25.10
N SER A 301 6.70 -18.36 24.49
CA SER A 301 7.66 -17.35 24.91
C SER A 301 7.10 -15.95 24.63
N VAL A 302 7.50 -15.00 25.48
CA VAL A 302 7.28 -13.54 25.30
C VAL A 302 8.66 -12.91 25.45
N LEU A 303 9.25 -12.47 24.35
CA LEU A 303 10.59 -11.94 24.28
C LEU A 303 10.58 -10.42 23.95
N PRO A 304 10.72 -9.53 24.94
CA PRO A 304 10.98 -8.12 24.67
C PRO A 304 12.36 -7.96 24.02
N LEU A 305 12.39 -7.27 22.87
CA LEU A 305 13.61 -7.02 22.10
C LEU A 305 14.24 -5.69 22.59
N GLU A 306 14.84 -5.71 23.78
CA GLU A 306 15.44 -4.52 24.40
C GLU A 306 16.75 -4.13 23.71
N ASP A 307 17.49 -5.10 23.19
CA ASP A 307 18.68 -4.85 22.38
C ASP A 307 18.26 -4.37 20.99
N LYS A 308 18.67 -3.14 20.66
CA LYS A 308 18.35 -2.48 19.37
C LYS A 308 18.94 -3.23 18.17
N GLU A 309 20.07 -3.88 18.30
CA GLU A 309 20.67 -4.68 17.22
C GLU A 309 19.85 -5.96 16.97
N GLU A 310 19.39 -6.60 18.05
CA GLU A 310 18.51 -7.76 17.95
C GLU A 310 17.14 -7.38 17.36
N ALA A 311 16.53 -6.31 17.84
CA ALA A 311 15.29 -5.79 17.29
C ALA A 311 15.42 -5.47 15.80
N ALA A 312 16.48 -4.76 15.40
CA ALA A 312 16.76 -4.44 14.01
C ALA A 312 16.96 -5.70 13.15
N ARG A 313 17.63 -6.73 13.68
CA ARG A 313 17.81 -8.02 13.01
C ARG A 313 16.48 -8.72 12.77
N VAL A 314 15.63 -8.80 13.78
CA VAL A 314 14.29 -9.43 13.70
C VAL A 314 13.42 -8.73 12.65
N TRP A 315 13.34 -7.41 12.71
CA TRP A 315 12.60 -6.61 11.73
C TRP A 315 13.19 -6.71 10.31
N LYS A 316 14.52 -6.79 10.20
CA LYS A 316 15.17 -6.98 8.90
C LYS A 316 14.79 -8.32 8.27
N ILE A 317 14.76 -9.41 9.03
CA ILE A 317 14.32 -10.71 8.54
C ILE A 317 12.84 -10.62 8.10
N ARG A 318 11.95 -10.02 8.94
CA ARG A 318 10.54 -9.80 8.59
C ARG A 318 10.39 -8.99 7.29
N GLY A 319 11.14 -7.91 7.17
CA GLY A 319 11.08 -7.02 5.99
C GLY A 319 11.58 -7.65 4.69
N MET A 320 12.41 -8.69 4.78
CA MET A 320 13.01 -9.34 3.62
C MET A 320 12.32 -10.65 3.21
N LEU A 321 11.16 -10.99 3.78
CA LEU A 321 10.44 -12.23 3.46
C LEU A 321 10.09 -12.33 1.96
N VAL A 322 9.55 -11.25 1.37
CA VAL A 322 9.23 -11.21 -0.07
C VAL A 322 10.49 -11.38 -0.91
N LYS A 323 11.60 -10.71 -0.55
CA LYS A 323 12.89 -10.86 -1.23
C LYS A 323 13.46 -12.27 -1.10
N GLY A 324 13.24 -12.92 0.04
CA GLY A 324 13.58 -14.33 0.23
C GLY A 324 12.81 -15.24 -0.73
N VAL A 325 11.51 -14.97 -0.96
CA VAL A 325 10.71 -15.69 -1.95
C VAL A 325 11.20 -15.41 -3.37
N GLU A 326 11.40 -14.14 -3.74
CA GLU A 326 11.87 -13.73 -5.07
C GLU A 326 13.27 -14.29 -5.42
N ALA A 327 14.12 -14.48 -4.41
CA ALA A 327 15.45 -15.11 -4.62
C ALA A 327 15.36 -16.59 -5.00
N VAL A 328 14.24 -17.25 -4.69
CA VAL A 328 14.01 -18.67 -5.01
C VAL A 328 13.31 -18.81 -6.36
N SER A 329 12.29 -17.97 -6.63
CA SER A 329 11.48 -18.06 -7.84
C SER A 329 10.64 -16.78 -8.04
N GLU A 330 10.20 -16.57 -9.27
CA GLU A 330 9.14 -15.62 -9.58
C GLU A 330 7.89 -15.92 -8.73
N GLN A 331 7.16 -14.87 -8.33
CA GLN A 331 5.96 -15.01 -7.49
C GLN A 331 4.88 -14.00 -7.89
N GLU A 332 3.61 -14.31 -7.62
CA GLU A 332 2.50 -13.36 -7.68
C GLU A 332 2.14 -12.90 -6.27
N PRO A 333 2.27 -11.61 -5.95
CA PRO A 333 1.89 -11.09 -4.65
C PRO A 333 0.39 -10.81 -4.58
N LEU A 334 -0.26 -11.40 -3.57
CA LEU A 334 -1.63 -11.07 -3.19
C LEU A 334 -1.63 -10.27 -1.89
N ASP A 335 -2.68 -9.50 -1.73
CA ASP A 335 -2.89 -8.58 -0.62
C ASP A 335 -4.36 -8.65 -0.21
N ILE A 336 -4.71 -9.75 0.44
CA ILE A 336 -6.09 -10.10 0.79
C ILE A 336 -6.39 -9.60 2.20
N VAL A 337 -7.59 -9.06 2.40
CA VAL A 337 -8.09 -8.69 3.73
C VAL A 337 -9.22 -9.63 4.12
N VAL A 338 -9.13 -10.12 5.34
CA VAL A 338 -10.23 -10.81 6.03
C VAL A 338 -10.39 -10.22 7.44
N SER A 339 -11.53 -10.41 8.08
CA SER A 339 -11.64 -10.01 9.49
C SER A 339 -10.64 -10.80 10.35
N ILE A 340 -10.13 -10.18 11.41
CA ILE A 340 -9.05 -10.73 12.27
C ILE A 340 -9.34 -12.19 12.68
N ASN A 341 -10.58 -12.50 13.07
CA ASN A 341 -11.00 -13.84 13.47
C ASN A 341 -11.10 -14.84 12.30
N GLN A 342 -10.88 -14.41 11.07
CA GLN A 342 -10.90 -15.27 9.86
C GLN A 342 -9.49 -15.49 9.28
N ILE A 343 -8.44 -14.86 9.82
CA ILE A 343 -7.06 -15.03 9.35
C ILE A 343 -6.66 -16.50 9.44
N ASP A 344 -6.86 -17.13 10.60
CA ASP A 344 -6.54 -18.56 10.79
C ASP A 344 -7.28 -19.46 9.80
N ALA A 345 -8.58 -19.22 9.60
CA ALA A 345 -9.39 -20.00 8.64
C ALA A 345 -8.91 -19.80 7.20
N PHE A 346 -8.50 -18.59 6.83
CA PHE A 346 -7.99 -18.30 5.49
C PHE A 346 -6.60 -18.92 5.28
N VAL A 347 -5.66 -18.73 6.21
CA VAL A 347 -4.29 -19.27 6.08
C VAL A 347 -4.27 -20.80 6.13
N ASN A 348 -5.10 -21.43 6.97
CA ASN A 348 -5.26 -22.88 6.96
C ASN A 348 -5.82 -23.40 5.63
N PHE A 349 -6.76 -22.68 5.03
CA PHE A 349 -7.24 -23.00 3.68
C PHE A 349 -6.11 -22.89 2.67
N VAL A 350 -5.32 -21.82 2.68
CA VAL A 350 -4.16 -21.63 1.78
C VAL A 350 -3.17 -22.79 1.93
N ASN A 351 -2.83 -23.18 3.17
CA ASN A 351 -1.92 -24.28 3.46
C ASN A 351 -2.44 -25.67 3.01
N ALA A 352 -3.76 -25.86 3.00
CA ALA A 352 -4.38 -27.07 2.47
C ALA A 352 -4.40 -27.05 0.94
N PHE A 353 -4.76 -25.91 0.35
CA PHE A 353 -4.86 -25.70 -1.09
C PHE A 353 -3.48 -25.76 -1.78
N GLU A 354 -2.43 -25.28 -1.13
CA GLU A 354 -1.03 -25.46 -1.58
C GLU A 354 -0.71 -26.95 -1.87
N LYS A 355 -1.15 -27.85 -0.98
CA LYS A 355 -0.91 -29.30 -1.14
C LYS A 355 -1.77 -29.92 -2.25
N GLU A 356 -2.99 -29.38 -2.44
CA GLU A 356 -3.93 -29.85 -3.46
C GLU A 356 -3.48 -29.43 -4.87
N CYS A 357 -3.15 -28.15 -5.07
CA CYS A 357 -2.78 -27.62 -6.38
C CYS A 357 -1.30 -27.81 -6.73
N GLY A 358 -0.44 -28.19 -5.75
CA GLY A 358 1.00 -28.36 -5.94
C GLY A 358 1.77 -27.07 -6.24
N MET A 359 1.17 -25.92 -5.96
CA MET A 359 1.80 -24.60 -6.15
C MET A 359 2.11 -24.00 -4.77
N ARG A 360 3.40 -23.75 -4.51
CA ARG A 360 3.85 -23.22 -3.22
C ARG A 360 3.24 -21.85 -2.92
N MET A 361 2.73 -21.70 -1.70
CA MET A 361 2.06 -20.50 -1.22
C MET A 361 2.64 -20.07 0.13
N ILE A 362 3.02 -18.78 0.24
CA ILE A 362 3.70 -18.23 1.41
C ILE A 362 2.85 -17.10 1.96
N SER A 363 2.31 -17.26 3.18
CA SER A 363 1.45 -16.26 3.82
C SER A 363 2.06 -15.69 5.09
N PHE A 364 1.95 -14.38 5.25
CA PHE A 364 2.31 -13.58 6.42
C PHE A 364 1.48 -12.28 6.36
N GLY A 365 1.54 -11.43 7.37
CA GLY A 365 0.81 -10.16 7.24
C GLY A 365 0.53 -9.45 8.55
N HIS A 366 -0.33 -8.43 8.45
CA HIS A 366 -0.70 -7.55 9.54
C HIS A 366 -1.89 -8.15 10.29
N ALA A 367 -1.61 -8.83 11.40
CA ALA A 367 -2.65 -9.52 12.17
C ALA A 367 -3.63 -8.54 12.83
N GLY A 368 -3.17 -7.33 13.12
CA GLY A 368 -3.97 -6.31 13.82
C GLY A 368 -5.11 -5.72 13.01
N ASP A 369 -5.06 -5.81 11.67
CA ASP A 369 -6.07 -5.24 10.76
C ASP A 369 -6.63 -6.25 9.74
N GLY A 370 -6.17 -7.50 9.80
CA GLY A 370 -6.71 -8.57 8.96
C GLY A 370 -6.10 -8.68 7.58
N ASN A 371 -5.01 -7.97 7.31
CA ASN A 371 -4.33 -8.01 6.01
C ASN A 371 -3.39 -9.21 5.91
N VAL A 372 -3.64 -10.06 4.91
CA VAL A 372 -2.86 -11.25 4.61
C VAL A 372 -2.12 -11.08 3.29
N HIS A 373 -0.81 -10.91 3.38
CA HIS A 373 0.06 -11.01 2.21
C HIS A 373 0.28 -12.47 1.86
N LEU A 374 0.14 -12.79 0.59
CA LEU A 374 0.31 -14.14 0.07
C LEU A 374 1.16 -14.08 -1.20
N CYS A 375 2.27 -14.82 -1.23
CA CYS A 375 3.07 -15.02 -2.43
C CYS A 375 2.73 -16.39 -3.04
N VAL A 376 2.19 -16.41 -4.26
CA VAL A 376 2.03 -17.64 -5.05
C VAL A 376 3.29 -17.80 -5.88
N VAL A 377 4.03 -18.89 -5.66
CA VAL A 377 5.39 -19.10 -6.18
C VAL A 377 5.35 -19.93 -7.46
N ARG A 378 6.00 -19.44 -8.51
CA ARG A 378 6.04 -20.10 -9.83
C ARG A 378 6.72 -21.46 -9.81
N GLY A 379 7.88 -21.58 -9.14
CA GLY A 379 8.71 -22.78 -9.19
C GLY A 379 9.25 -23.08 -10.60
N ASP A 380 9.28 -24.34 -10.99
CA ASP A 380 9.84 -24.81 -12.27
C ASP A 380 8.83 -24.78 -13.44
N ARG A 381 7.70 -24.07 -13.31
CA ARG A 381 6.66 -23.98 -14.35
C ARG A 381 7.13 -23.16 -15.53
N ASP A 382 6.84 -23.61 -16.77
CA ASP A 382 6.98 -22.78 -17.96
C ASP A 382 5.94 -21.64 -17.99
N ASP A 383 6.09 -20.69 -18.91
CA ASP A 383 5.24 -19.50 -18.95
C ASP A 383 3.75 -19.82 -19.19
N GLU A 384 3.46 -20.77 -20.08
CA GLU A 384 2.07 -21.16 -20.44
C GLU A 384 1.38 -21.86 -19.25
N THR A 385 2.07 -22.80 -18.63
CA THR A 385 1.59 -23.52 -17.45
C THR A 385 1.40 -22.55 -16.28
N TRP A 386 2.39 -21.66 -16.06
CA TRP A 386 2.33 -20.66 -15.00
C TRP A 386 1.10 -19.76 -15.13
N GLU A 387 0.90 -19.11 -16.26
CA GLU A 387 -0.22 -18.19 -16.49
C GLU A 387 -1.57 -18.88 -16.30
N LYS A 388 -1.72 -20.09 -16.86
CA LYS A 388 -2.96 -20.86 -16.77
C LYS A 388 -3.29 -21.32 -15.34
N GLU A 389 -2.32 -21.91 -14.65
CA GLU A 389 -2.52 -22.42 -13.28
C GLU A 389 -2.66 -21.27 -12.30
N LEU A 390 -1.88 -20.19 -12.45
CA LEU A 390 -1.99 -19.00 -11.63
C LEU A 390 -3.41 -18.43 -11.70
N ASP A 391 -3.94 -18.21 -12.88
CA ASP A 391 -5.28 -17.64 -13.06
C ASP A 391 -6.38 -18.47 -12.38
N ALA A 392 -6.30 -19.78 -12.52
CA ALA A 392 -7.23 -20.71 -11.87
C ALA A 392 -7.11 -20.65 -10.33
N ASN A 393 -5.89 -20.71 -9.82
CA ASN A 393 -5.61 -20.71 -8.39
C ASN A 393 -5.94 -19.37 -7.72
N LEU A 394 -5.65 -18.24 -8.37
CA LEU A 394 -6.06 -16.91 -7.89
C LEU A 394 -7.58 -16.82 -7.76
N THR A 395 -8.32 -17.38 -8.70
CA THR A 395 -9.79 -17.39 -8.62
C THR A 395 -10.28 -18.12 -7.38
N VAL A 396 -9.71 -19.28 -7.05
CA VAL A 396 -10.05 -20.06 -5.85
C VAL A 396 -9.71 -19.30 -4.57
N LEU A 397 -8.54 -18.65 -4.52
CA LEU A 397 -8.09 -17.88 -3.36
C LEU A 397 -8.99 -16.67 -3.09
N TYR A 398 -9.33 -15.88 -4.13
CA TYR A 398 -10.22 -14.74 -3.98
C TYR A 398 -11.66 -15.15 -3.65
N ASP A 399 -12.17 -16.22 -4.26
CA ASP A 399 -13.50 -16.76 -3.92
C ASP A 399 -13.57 -17.17 -2.45
N LYS A 400 -12.50 -17.81 -1.93
CA LYS A 400 -12.41 -18.14 -0.52
C LYS A 400 -12.38 -16.91 0.40
N ALA A 401 -11.59 -15.89 0.02
CA ALA A 401 -11.54 -14.65 0.76
C ALA A 401 -12.92 -13.99 0.85
N TYR A 402 -13.62 -13.87 -0.27
CA TYR A 402 -14.97 -13.31 -0.31
C TYR A 402 -15.98 -14.15 0.47
N ALA A 403 -15.89 -15.48 0.43
CA ALA A 403 -16.74 -16.37 1.23
C ALA A 403 -16.54 -16.18 2.75
N LEU A 404 -15.38 -15.67 3.17
CA LEU A 404 -15.08 -15.28 4.54
C LEU A 404 -15.41 -13.80 4.85
N GLY A 405 -16.07 -13.10 3.92
CA GLY A 405 -16.40 -11.68 4.06
C GLY A 405 -15.22 -10.73 3.80
N GLY A 406 -14.16 -11.23 3.16
CA GLY A 406 -12.95 -10.48 2.88
C GLY A 406 -13.01 -9.62 1.61
N LEU A 407 -11.86 -8.99 1.29
CA LEU A 407 -11.68 -8.08 0.16
C LEU A 407 -10.43 -8.47 -0.65
N ALA A 408 -10.39 -8.06 -1.92
CA ALA A 408 -9.29 -8.37 -2.84
C ALA A 408 -8.02 -7.56 -2.57
N SER A 409 -8.10 -6.46 -1.84
CA SER A 409 -6.93 -5.62 -1.55
C SER A 409 -7.09 -4.88 -0.24
N GLY A 410 -6.02 -4.90 0.57
CA GLY A 410 -5.88 -4.11 1.78
C GLY A 410 -5.17 -2.78 1.51
N GLU A 411 -4.08 -2.81 0.74
CA GLU A 411 -3.23 -1.64 0.56
C GLU A 411 -2.64 -1.48 -0.86
N HIS A 412 -2.50 -2.57 -1.66
CA HIS A 412 -1.85 -2.48 -2.98
C HIS A 412 -2.72 -1.79 -4.05
N GLY A 413 -4.04 -1.69 -3.83
CA GLY A 413 -5.00 -1.29 -4.85
C GLY A 413 -5.49 -2.46 -5.71
N ILE A 414 -6.29 -2.15 -6.70
CA ILE A 414 -6.92 -3.11 -7.63
C ILE A 414 -6.18 -3.15 -8.97
N GLY A 415 -5.88 -1.99 -9.53
CA GLY A 415 -5.20 -1.84 -10.81
C GLY A 415 -5.82 -2.65 -11.94
N LEU A 416 -4.96 -3.26 -12.74
CA LEU A 416 -5.30 -4.24 -13.79
C LEU A 416 -5.35 -5.67 -13.24
N SER A 417 -4.50 -5.98 -12.25
CA SER A 417 -4.30 -7.36 -11.80
C SER A 417 -5.48 -7.94 -11.04
N LYS A 418 -6.18 -7.12 -10.24
CA LYS A 418 -7.28 -7.58 -9.36
C LYS A 418 -8.67 -7.19 -9.88
N GLN A 419 -8.75 -6.52 -11.03
CA GLN A 419 -9.99 -5.96 -11.60
C GLN A 419 -11.11 -6.99 -11.74
N LYS A 420 -10.82 -8.15 -12.33
CA LYS A 420 -11.83 -9.21 -12.53
C LYS A 420 -12.40 -9.74 -11.21
N TYR A 421 -11.59 -9.75 -10.14
CA TYR A 421 -12.04 -10.20 -8.82
C TYR A 421 -12.92 -9.15 -8.14
N LEU A 422 -12.57 -7.86 -8.24
CA LEU A 422 -13.41 -6.76 -7.78
C LEU A 422 -14.77 -6.78 -8.48
N LEU A 423 -14.78 -6.90 -9.80
CA LEU A 423 -16.02 -6.90 -10.60
C LEU A 423 -16.90 -8.11 -10.28
N LYS A 424 -16.29 -9.30 -10.09
CA LYS A 424 -17.01 -10.53 -9.73
C LYS A 424 -17.69 -10.44 -8.36
N ALA A 425 -17.02 -9.83 -7.38
CA ALA A 425 -17.53 -9.75 -6.01
C ALA A 425 -18.46 -8.57 -5.76
N SER A 426 -18.34 -7.51 -6.56
CA SER A 426 -19.13 -6.30 -6.37
C SER A 426 -20.52 -6.43 -6.93
N LYS A 427 -21.52 -5.88 -6.22
CA LYS A 427 -22.87 -5.74 -6.76
C LYS A 427 -22.86 -4.81 -7.98
N PRO A 428 -23.64 -5.11 -9.04
CA PRO A 428 -23.71 -4.26 -10.24
C PRO A 428 -24.05 -2.79 -9.94
N GLU A 429 -24.88 -2.54 -8.91
CA GLU A 429 -25.28 -1.20 -8.49
C GLU A 429 -24.10 -0.40 -7.93
N ASN A 430 -23.17 -1.06 -7.20
CA ASN A 430 -21.97 -0.43 -6.67
C ASN A 430 -21.02 -0.03 -7.80
N ILE A 431 -20.81 -0.92 -8.78
CA ILE A 431 -19.98 -0.61 -9.96
C ILE A 431 -20.61 0.54 -10.76
N ALA A 432 -21.94 0.50 -10.96
CA ALA A 432 -22.66 1.58 -11.66
C ALA A 432 -22.54 2.93 -10.92
N LEU A 433 -22.51 2.93 -9.59
CA LEU A 433 -22.30 4.15 -8.80
C LEU A 433 -20.87 4.66 -8.95
N MET A 434 -19.85 3.81 -8.84
CA MET A 434 -18.45 4.19 -9.07
C MET A 434 -18.23 4.78 -10.46
N LYS A 435 -18.83 4.20 -11.50
CA LYS A 435 -18.77 4.75 -12.87
C LYS A 435 -19.45 6.11 -13.00
N ARG A 436 -20.54 6.37 -12.29
CA ARG A 436 -21.17 7.71 -12.25
C ARG A 436 -20.29 8.74 -11.53
N VAL A 437 -19.62 8.35 -10.44
CA VAL A 437 -18.64 9.21 -9.77
C VAL A 437 -17.49 9.53 -10.73
N LYS A 438 -16.95 8.52 -11.41
CA LYS A 438 -15.91 8.71 -12.44
C LYS A 438 -16.36 9.71 -13.50
N ALA A 439 -17.56 9.58 -14.06
CA ALA A 439 -18.09 10.48 -15.07
C ALA A 439 -18.26 11.93 -14.57
N ALA A 440 -18.49 12.14 -13.27
CA ALA A 440 -18.56 13.49 -12.69
C ALA A 440 -17.19 14.18 -12.60
N PHE A 441 -16.09 13.42 -12.47
CA PHE A 441 -14.73 13.94 -12.42
C PHE A 441 -14.05 13.94 -13.80
N ASP A 442 -14.41 13.01 -14.67
CA ASP A 442 -13.78 12.79 -15.98
C ASP A 442 -14.82 12.26 -16.97
N GLU A 443 -15.57 13.17 -17.57
CA GLU A 443 -16.65 12.87 -18.54
C GLU A 443 -16.15 12.10 -19.75
N LYS A 444 -14.90 12.34 -20.18
CA LYS A 444 -14.31 11.70 -21.37
C LYS A 444 -13.56 10.41 -21.09
N ASN A 445 -13.45 10.05 -19.82
CA ASN A 445 -12.72 8.86 -19.39
C ASN A 445 -11.26 8.82 -19.90
N ILE A 446 -10.54 9.95 -19.78
CA ILE A 446 -9.14 10.03 -20.20
C ILE A 446 -8.14 9.75 -19.07
N LEU A 447 -8.52 9.96 -17.79
CA LEU A 447 -7.66 9.70 -16.64
C LEU A 447 -7.66 8.21 -16.30
N ASN A 448 -6.50 7.59 -16.43
CA ASN A 448 -6.22 6.21 -16.02
C ASN A 448 -7.34 5.24 -16.46
N ALA A 449 -7.75 5.35 -17.73
CA ALA A 449 -8.82 4.55 -18.30
C ALA A 449 -8.47 3.05 -18.26
N GLY A 450 -9.45 2.21 -17.96
CA GLY A 450 -9.28 0.75 -17.88
C GLY A 450 -8.72 0.23 -16.55
N ILE A 451 -8.49 1.08 -15.55
CA ILE A 451 -7.95 0.72 -14.24
C ILE A 451 -9.08 0.51 -13.21
N SER A 452 -8.92 -0.47 -12.32
CA SER A 452 -9.84 -0.76 -11.20
C SER A 452 -11.28 -1.06 -11.69
N TYR A 453 -12.28 -0.28 -11.27
CA TYR A 453 -13.69 -0.43 -11.69
C TYR A 453 -14.00 0.19 -13.07
N ASN A 454 -13.04 0.86 -13.66
CA ASN A 454 -13.22 1.71 -14.85
C ASN A 454 -13.01 0.94 -16.17
N VAL A 455 -13.84 -0.05 -16.45
CA VAL A 455 -13.86 -0.91 -17.64
C VAL A 455 -15.02 -0.60 -18.58
#